data_dabc09510063f2a06d46278bb0470cc4
#
_entry.id   dabc09510063f2a06d46278bb0470cc4
#
_cell.length_a   1.000
_cell.length_b   1.000
_cell.length_c   1.000
_cell.angle_alpha   90.00
_cell.angle_beta   90.00
_cell.angle_gamma   90.00
#
_symmetry.space_group_name_H-M   'P 1'
#
loop_
_entity.id
_entity.type
_entity.pdbx_description
1 polymer ?
#
loop_
_entity_poly.entity_id
_entity_poly.type
_entity_poly.pdbx_seq_one_letter_code
_entity_poly.pdbx_strand_id
1 'polypeptide(L)'
;GDEIRVPGTPLERGEIVDSNSTVMASLVEEWGGESKIWPITQDRPEELEEALLAMAKTQDILVFIAGSSQGRDDYTAKIIAKYGEVYLHGAAIKPGKPVILGEIQGKPAFGIPGYPVSAYITAQLFLEPWVKHLLGLQKGIPPTVQAVLAKKVYSGLGSDEFVRVRLGKVAKGWIATPVSRGAGVTMSLVRADGILCIPRFHEGYQEGETVTVELLRSLEELEETLVAIGSHDLTMDVLSSH
;
A
#
# COMPACT_ATOMS: atom_id res chain seq x y z
N GLY A 1 -18.41 -3.14 -0.93
CA GLY A 1 -18.74 -3.16 0.51
C GLY A 1 -19.96 -2.32 0.84
N ASP A 2 -20.83 -2.85 1.69
CA ASP A 2 -22.04 -2.14 2.09
C ASP A 2 -21.76 -0.88 2.91
N GLU A 3 -20.60 -0.82 3.56
CA GLU A 3 -20.12 0.32 4.33
C GLU A 3 -19.42 1.40 3.49
N ILE A 4 -19.09 1.09 2.23
CA ILE A 4 -18.29 1.98 1.38
C ILE A 4 -19.19 3.02 0.72
N ARG A 5 -18.74 4.27 0.71
CA ARG A 5 -19.44 5.40 0.06
C ARG A 5 -18.53 6.15 -0.89
N VAL A 6 -19.11 6.66 -1.95
CA VAL A 6 -18.42 7.51 -2.92
C VAL A 6 -17.95 8.82 -2.25
N PRO A 7 -16.76 9.34 -2.57
CA PRO A 7 -16.29 10.63 -2.05
C PRO A 7 -17.30 11.75 -2.27
N GLY A 8 -17.51 12.58 -1.25
CA GLY A 8 -18.49 13.67 -1.26
C GLY A 8 -19.89 13.31 -0.78
N THR A 9 -20.16 12.04 -0.49
CA THR A 9 -21.42 11.59 0.12
C THR A 9 -21.40 11.84 1.63
N PRO A 10 -22.49 12.37 2.25
CA PRO A 10 -22.62 12.40 3.71
C PRO A 10 -22.53 10.99 4.28
N LEU A 11 -21.76 10.81 5.36
CA LEU A 11 -21.55 9.52 5.99
C LEU A 11 -22.48 9.31 7.16
N GLU A 12 -23.02 8.10 7.27
CA GLU A 12 -23.69 7.61 8.47
C GLU A 12 -22.70 6.86 9.37
N ARG A 13 -23.14 6.50 10.58
CA ARG A 13 -22.30 5.78 11.53
C ARG A 13 -21.94 4.38 10.99
N GLY A 14 -20.67 4.10 10.86
CA GLY A 14 -20.14 2.83 10.35
C GLY A 14 -19.79 2.86 8.86
N GLU A 15 -20.09 3.94 8.17
CA GLU A 15 -19.72 4.12 6.76
C GLU A 15 -18.34 4.76 6.63
N ILE A 16 -17.65 4.42 5.54
CA ILE A 16 -16.33 4.95 5.19
C ILE A 16 -16.29 5.40 3.73
N VAL A 17 -15.50 6.42 3.44
CA VAL A 17 -15.29 6.89 2.07
C VAL A 17 -14.35 5.94 1.33
N ASP A 18 -14.66 5.63 0.07
CA ASP A 18 -13.76 4.93 -0.83
C ASP A 18 -12.58 5.82 -1.23
N SER A 19 -11.50 5.70 -0.48
CA SER A 19 -10.21 6.30 -0.81
C SER A 19 -9.30 5.37 -1.60
N ASN A 20 -9.47 4.06 -1.43
CA ASN A 20 -8.57 3.08 -2.02
C ASN A 20 -8.71 3.00 -3.54
N SER A 21 -9.93 3.08 -4.08
CA SER A 21 -10.12 3.07 -5.54
C SER A 21 -9.43 4.26 -6.20
N THR A 22 -9.49 5.45 -5.59
CA THR A 22 -8.79 6.63 -6.07
C THR A 22 -7.27 6.46 -6.01
N VAL A 23 -6.74 5.92 -4.90
CA VAL A 23 -5.30 5.64 -4.76
C VAL A 23 -4.84 4.62 -5.79
N MET A 24 -5.58 3.52 -5.96
CA MET A 24 -5.24 2.49 -6.97
C MET A 24 -5.26 3.06 -8.38
N ALA A 25 -6.27 3.85 -8.72
CA ALA A 25 -6.36 4.51 -10.01
C ALA A 25 -5.15 5.41 -10.28
N SER A 26 -4.80 6.28 -9.31
CA SER A 26 -3.63 7.16 -9.43
C SER A 26 -2.31 6.39 -9.58
N LEU A 27 -2.13 5.29 -8.84
CA LEU A 27 -0.93 4.44 -8.97
C LEU A 27 -0.85 3.79 -10.36
N VAL A 28 -1.96 3.26 -10.88
CA VAL A 28 -1.99 2.67 -12.23
C VAL A 28 -1.62 3.70 -13.29
N GLU A 29 -2.13 4.93 -13.19
CA GLU A 29 -1.81 6.04 -14.09
C GLU A 29 -0.35 6.47 -13.97
N GLU A 30 0.19 6.56 -12.75
CA GLU A 30 1.62 6.82 -12.50
C GLU A 30 2.52 5.77 -13.15
N TRP A 31 2.10 4.50 -13.16
CA TRP A 31 2.84 3.41 -13.81
C TRP A 31 2.66 3.35 -15.33
N GLY A 32 1.83 4.25 -15.90
CA GLY A 32 1.59 4.41 -17.34
C GLY A 32 0.37 3.65 -17.87
N GLY A 33 -0.44 3.04 -16.99
CA GLY A 33 -1.69 2.39 -17.36
C GLY A 33 -2.84 3.39 -17.47
N GLU A 34 -3.98 2.92 -17.96
CA GLU A 34 -5.26 3.63 -17.92
C GLU A 34 -6.17 2.99 -16.87
N SER A 35 -6.67 3.78 -15.93
CA SER A 35 -7.50 3.29 -14.85
C SER A 35 -9.00 3.51 -15.12
N LYS A 36 -9.82 2.55 -14.68
CA LYS A 36 -11.27 2.69 -14.67
C LYS A 36 -11.83 2.24 -13.34
N ILE A 37 -12.32 3.20 -12.55
CA ILE A 37 -13.00 2.89 -11.31
C ILE A 37 -14.40 2.36 -11.63
N TRP A 38 -14.68 1.12 -11.19
CA TRP A 38 -15.98 0.49 -11.32
C TRP A 38 -16.90 0.96 -10.18
N PRO A 39 -18.23 0.99 -10.39
CA PRO A 39 -19.16 1.32 -9.30
C PRO A 39 -18.98 0.39 -8.10
N ILE A 40 -19.16 0.96 -6.91
CA ILE A 40 -19.10 0.18 -5.66
C ILE A 40 -20.16 -0.92 -5.71
N THR A 41 -19.72 -2.17 -5.58
CA THR A 41 -20.59 -3.33 -5.61
C THR A 41 -20.94 -3.73 -4.18
N GLN A 42 -22.18 -4.10 -3.94
CA GLN A 42 -22.63 -4.58 -2.64
C GLN A 42 -22.02 -5.96 -2.31
N ASP A 43 -22.03 -6.33 -1.03
CA ASP A 43 -21.44 -7.60 -0.56
C ASP A 43 -22.33 -8.81 -0.87
N ARG A 44 -22.81 -8.89 -2.10
CA ARG A 44 -23.62 -9.99 -2.63
C ARG A 44 -22.81 -10.75 -3.68
N PRO A 45 -22.64 -12.08 -3.51
CA PRO A 45 -21.84 -12.88 -4.44
C PRO A 45 -22.26 -12.73 -5.90
N GLU A 46 -23.57 -12.64 -6.17
CA GLU A 46 -24.13 -12.54 -7.53
C GLU A 46 -23.77 -11.20 -8.17
N GLU A 47 -23.86 -10.10 -7.42
CA GLU A 47 -23.51 -8.75 -7.91
C GLU A 47 -22.01 -8.61 -8.14
N LEU A 48 -21.20 -9.17 -7.23
CA LEU A 48 -19.74 -9.24 -7.39
C LEU A 48 -19.36 -10.03 -8.65
N GLU A 49 -20.00 -11.18 -8.86
CA GLU A 49 -19.76 -12.04 -10.02
C GLU A 49 -20.14 -11.33 -11.33
N GLU A 50 -21.31 -10.68 -11.39
CA GLU A 50 -21.76 -9.93 -12.56
C GLU A 50 -20.81 -8.78 -12.91
N ALA A 51 -20.46 -7.96 -11.91
CA ALA A 51 -19.50 -6.85 -12.08
C ALA A 51 -18.17 -7.36 -12.62
N LEU A 52 -17.68 -8.45 -12.08
CA LEU A 52 -16.42 -9.08 -12.42
C LEU A 52 -16.38 -9.57 -13.87
N LEU A 53 -17.42 -10.29 -14.31
CA LEU A 53 -17.54 -10.75 -15.68
C LEU A 53 -17.73 -9.59 -16.67
N ALA A 54 -18.38 -8.50 -16.26
CA ALA A 54 -18.49 -7.29 -17.07
C ALA A 54 -17.14 -6.59 -17.23
N MET A 55 -16.35 -6.50 -16.15
CA MET A 55 -14.98 -5.94 -16.18
C MET A 55 -14.07 -6.79 -17.07
N ALA A 56 -14.11 -8.11 -16.98
CA ALA A 56 -13.28 -9.03 -17.76
C ALA A 56 -13.46 -8.88 -19.27
N LYS A 57 -14.59 -8.39 -19.74
CA LYS A 57 -14.84 -8.15 -21.17
C LYS A 57 -14.08 -6.93 -21.73
N THR A 58 -13.73 -5.97 -20.90
CA THR A 58 -13.28 -4.65 -21.34
C THR A 58 -11.95 -4.20 -20.73
N GLN A 59 -11.47 -4.86 -19.68
CA GLN A 59 -10.25 -4.51 -18.98
C GLN A 59 -9.16 -5.56 -19.19
N ASP A 60 -7.90 -5.17 -19.13
CA ASP A 60 -6.75 -6.06 -19.25
C ASP A 60 -6.30 -6.61 -17.90
N ILE A 61 -6.54 -5.88 -16.82
CA ILE A 61 -6.27 -6.26 -15.43
C ILE A 61 -7.53 -6.01 -14.60
N LEU A 62 -7.84 -6.91 -13.68
CA LEU A 62 -8.96 -6.81 -12.76
C LEU A 62 -8.44 -6.62 -11.33
N VAL A 63 -8.90 -5.56 -10.65
CA VAL A 63 -8.50 -5.26 -9.28
C VAL A 63 -9.75 -5.20 -8.39
N PHE A 64 -9.75 -6.03 -7.35
CA PHE A 64 -10.77 -6.04 -6.31
C PHE A 64 -10.18 -5.50 -5.03
N ILE A 65 -10.82 -4.50 -4.46
CA ILE A 65 -10.47 -4.00 -3.14
C ILE A 65 -11.44 -4.63 -2.16
N ALA A 66 -10.99 -5.67 -1.44
CA ALA A 66 -11.81 -6.41 -0.50
C ALA A 66 -11.64 -5.86 0.92
N GLY A 67 -12.75 -5.77 1.66
CA GLY A 67 -12.70 -5.42 3.08
C GLY A 67 -12.02 -6.53 3.91
N SER A 68 -11.44 -6.16 5.05
CA SER A 68 -10.66 -7.03 5.94
C SER A 68 -11.48 -8.06 6.75
N SER A 69 -12.77 -8.25 6.49
CA SER A 69 -13.56 -9.27 7.18
C SER A 69 -13.20 -10.65 6.64
N GLN A 70 -12.93 -11.59 7.53
CA GLN A 70 -12.51 -12.98 7.25
C GLN A 70 -13.45 -13.77 6.32
N GLY A 71 -14.63 -13.22 5.94
CA GLY A 71 -15.58 -13.84 5.02
C GLY A 71 -15.52 -13.32 3.59
N ARG A 72 -14.98 -12.12 3.35
CA ARG A 72 -14.99 -11.46 2.01
C ARG A 72 -13.83 -11.91 1.13
N ASP A 73 -12.66 -12.15 1.71
CA ASP A 73 -11.49 -12.67 0.99
C ASP A 73 -11.81 -14.06 0.39
N ASP A 74 -12.61 -14.85 1.10
CA ASP A 74 -13.10 -16.15 0.61
C ASP A 74 -14.01 -16.02 -0.62
N TYR A 75 -14.85 -14.98 -0.73
CA TYR A 75 -15.71 -14.79 -1.91
C TYR A 75 -14.88 -14.41 -3.14
N THR A 76 -13.94 -13.50 -3.02
CA THR A 76 -13.07 -13.09 -4.14
C THR A 76 -12.29 -14.29 -4.68
N ALA A 77 -11.65 -15.07 -3.81
CA ALA A 77 -10.94 -16.27 -4.21
C ALA A 77 -11.86 -17.31 -4.87
N LYS A 78 -13.07 -17.52 -4.34
CA LYS A 78 -14.05 -18.45 -4.90
C LYS A 78 -14.52 -18.03 -6.30
N ILE A 79 -14.77 -16.72 -6.50
CA ILE A 79 -15.18 -16.21 -7.80
C ILE A 79 -14.03 -16.33 -8.80
N ILE A 80 -12.80 -15.97 -8.41
CA ILE A 80 -11.63 -16.16 -9.27
C ILE A 80 -11.49 -17.64 -9.65
N ALA A 81 -11.57 -18.56 -8.69
CA ALA A 81 -11.48 -20.00 -8.94
C ALA A 81 -12.61 -20.56 -9.83
N LYS A 82 -13.78 -19.91 -9.83
CA LYS A 82 -14.92 -20.31 -10.66
C LYS A 82 -14.74 -19.97 -12.15
N TYR A 83 -14.07 -18.86 -12.45
CA TYR A 83 -13.91 -18.33 -13.81
C TYR A 83 -12.49 -18.32 -14.34
N GLY A 84 -11.55 -18.82 -13.58
CA GLY A 84 -10.13 -18.87 -13.90
C GLY A 84 -9.36 -19.67 -12.87
N GLU A 85 -8.19 -19.19 -12.46
CA GLU A 85 -7.30 -19.86 -11.54
C GLU A 85 -6.78 -18.91 -10.45
N VAL A 86 -6.69 -19.41 -9.22
CA VAL A 86 -6.05 -18.70 -8.09
C VAL A 86 -4.61 -19.19 -7.95
N TYR A 87 -3.65 -18.32 -8.17
CA TYR A 87 -2.22 -18.62 -8.07
C TYR A 87 -1.67 -18.44 -6.67
N LEU A 88 -2.18 -17.43 -5.94
CA LEU A 88 -1.78 -17.11 -4.58
C LEU A 88 -2.99 -16.66 -3.76
N HIS A 89 -3.14 -17.21 -2.57
CA HIS A 89 -4.09 -16.74 -1.57
C HIS A 89 -3.36 -16.51 -0.25
N GLY A 90 -2.96 -15.27 -0.02
CA GLY A 90 -2.13 -14.84 1.10
C GLY A 90 -0.64 -14.88 0.82
N ALA A 91 0.06 -13.81 1.19
CA ALA A 91 1.50 -13.66 1.09
C ALA A 91 2.14 -13.47 2.46
N ALA A 92 3.39 -13.91 2.60
CA ALA A 92 4.17 -13.73 3.83
C ALA A 92 4.73 -12.30 3.94
N ILE A 93 3.84 -11.32 3.93
CA ILE A 93 4.14 -9.88 4.03
C ILE A 93 3.29 -9.22 5.13
N LYS A 94 3.77 -8.09 5.65
CA LYS A 94 3.09 -7.30 6.68
C LYS A 94 3.39 -5.79 6.46
N PRO A 95 2.34 -4.95 6.25
CA PRO A 95 0.95 -5.31 6.03
C PRO A 95 0.72 -5.90 4.63
N GLY A 96 -0.48 -6.47 4.38
CA GLY A 96 -0.87 -6.96 3.06
C GLY A 96 -1.03 -8.48 2.95
N LYS A 97 -0.91 -9.22 4.08
CA LYS A 97 -1.01 -10.68 4.11
C LYS A 97 -2.16 -11.29 3.27
N PRO A 98 -3.41 -10.76 3.30
CA PRO A 98 -4.54 -11.42 2.63
C PRO A 98 -4.66 -11.09 1.13
N VAL A 99 -3.57 -10.74 0.45
CA VAL A 99 -3.58 -10.53 -1.01
C VAL A 99 -3.95 -11.81 -1.76
N ILE A 100 -4.71 -11.66 -2.83
CA ILE A 100 -5.08 -12.77 -3.74
C ILE A 100 -4.55 -12.43 -5.14
N LEU A 101 -3.91 -13.39 -5.79
CA LEU A 101 -3.45 -13.29 -7.17
C LEU A 101 -4.04 -14.45 -7.96
N GLY A 102 -4.56 -14.16 -9.13
CA GLY A 102 -5.12 -15.16 -10.01
C GLY A 102 -5.37 -14.62 -11.40
N GLU A 103 -6.17 -15.35 -12.16
CA GLU A 103 -6.66 -14.91 -13.46
C GLU A 103 -8.17 -15.19 -13.60
N ILE A 104 -8.84 -14.44 -14.46
CA ILE A 104 -10.20 -14.65 -14.87
C ILE A 104 -10.27 -14.51 -16.38
N GLN A 105 -10.69 -15.57 -17.07
CA GLN A 105 -10.77 -15.60 -18.53
C GLN A 105 -9.45 -15.16 -19.21
N GLY A 106 -8.30 -15.58 -18.67
CA GLY A 106 -6.98 -15.26 -19.16
C GLY A 106 -6.48 -13.84 -18.80
N LYS A 107 -7.19 -13.11 -17.93
CA LYS A 107 -6.80 -11.76 -17.49
C LYS A 107 -6.35 -11.77 -16.04
N PRO A 108 -5.23 -11.12 -15.71
CA PRO A 108 -4.76 -11.02 -14.33
C PRO A 108 -5.82 -10.43 -13.40
N ALA A 109 -6.02 -11.06 -12.26
CA ALA A 109 -7.00 -10.66 -11.25
C ALA A 109 -6.33 -10.55 -9.87
N PHE A 110 -6.52 -9.41 -9.21
CA PHE A 110 -5.90 -9.08 -7.94
C PHE A 110 -6.94 -8.80 -6.88
N GLY A 111 -6.93 -9.54 -5.77
CA GLY A 111 -7.64 -9.20 -4.55
C GLY A 111 -6.73 -8.39 -3.63
N ILE A 112 -6.96 -7.09 -3.53
CA ILE A 112 -6.17 -6.15 -2.73
C ILE A 112 -6.85 -5.95 -1.37
N PRO A 113 -6.12 -6.02 -0.23
CA PRO A 113 -6.69 -5.78 1.09
C PRO A 113 -7.27 -4.38 1.24
N GLY A 114 -8.43 -4.23 1.92
CA GLY A 114 -9.14 -2.97 2.08
C GLY A 114 -8.46 -1.92 2.99
N TYR A 115 -7.49 -2.30 3.81
CA TYR A 115 -6.73 -1.33 4.62
C TYR A 115 -5.76 -0.52 3.75
N PRO A 116 -5.77 0.83 3.81
CA PRO A 116 -5.04 1.68 2.87
C PRO A 116 -3.55 1.38 2.73
N VAL A 117 -2.85 1.16 3.85
CA VAL A 117 -1.41 0.84 3.81
C VAL A 117 -1.17 -0.56 3.22
N SER A 118 -2.05 -1.51 3.53
CA SER A 118 -1.98 -2.85 2.93
C SER A 118 -2.22 -2.79 1.43
N ALA A 119 -3.23 -2.01 1.01
CA ALA A 119 -3.56 -1.80 -0.39
C ALA A 119 -2.37 -1.22 -1.16
N TYR A 120 -1.76 -0.17 -0.63
CA TYR A 120 -0.59 0.46 -1.23
C TYR A 120 0.58 -0.52 -1.39
N ILE A 121 0.99 -1.20 -0.30
CA ILE A 121 2.12 -2.13 -0.33
C ILE A 121 1.87 -3.30 -1.28
N THR A 122 0.66 -3.89 -1.26
CA THR A 122 0.34 -4.99 -2.17
C THR A 122 0.27 -4.55 -3.63
N ALA A 123 -0.22 -3.35 -3.91
CA ALA A 123 -0.22 -2.80 -5.26
C ALA A 123 1.21 -2.60 -5.80
N GLN A 124 2.10 -2.01 -5.00
CA GLN A 124 3.51 -1.83 -5.36
C GLN A 124 4.25 -3.17 -5.61
N LEU A 125 3.96 -4.19 -4.79
CA LEU A 125 4.65 -5.47 -4.88
C LEU A 125 4.12 -6.35 -6.02
N PHE A 126 2.82 -6.33 -6.26
CA PHE A 126 2.18 -7.31 -7.14
C PHE A 126 1.50 -6.68 -8.37
N LEU A 127 0.80 -5.55 -8.24
CA LEU A 127 0.08 -4.94 -9.35
C LEU A 127 1.02 -4.15 -10.28
N GLU A 128 1.92 -3.33 -9.73
CA GLU A 128 2.88 -2.54 -10.52
C GLU A 128 3.69 -3.39 -11.51
N PRO A 129 4.29 -4.54 -11.11
CA PRO A 129 5.02 -5.39 -12.05
C PRO A 129 4.18 -5.87 -13.24
N TRP A 130 2.90 -6.16 -13.01
CA TRP A 130 1.98 -6.60 -14.06
C TRP A 130 1.58 -5.47 -15.00
N VAL A 131 1.25 -4.29 -14.46
CA VAL A 131 0.96 -3.11 -15.28
C VAL A 131 2.14 -2.79 -16.18
N LYS A 132 3.35 -2.71 -15.62
CA LYS A 132 4.57 -2.43 -16.38
C LYS A 132 4.89 -3.53 -17.41
N HIS A 133 4.68 -4.79 -17.04
CA HIS A 133 4.90 -5.92 -17.96
C HIS A 133 3.99 -5.83 -19.20
N LEU A 134 2.70 -5.57 -19.00
CA LEU A 134 1.75 -5.43 -20.13
C LEU A 134 2.07 -4.23 -21.02
N LEU A 135 2.64 -3.18 -20.47
CA LEU A 135 3.11 -2.01 -21.22
C LEU A 135 4.47 -2.22 -21.89
N GLY A 136 5.12 -3.37 -21.72
CA GLY A 136 6.47 -3.61 -22.19
C GLY A 136 7.55 -2.82 -21.45
N LEU A 137 7.23 -2.31 -20.27
CA LEU A 137 8.13 -1.55 -19.40
C LEU A 137 8.77 -2.47 -18.36
N GLN A 138 9.98 -2.11 -17.92
CA GLN A 138 10.60 -2.77 -16.76
C GLN A 138 10.29 -1.98 -15.49
N LYS A 139 10.04 -2.70 -14.39
CA LYS A 139 9.98 -2.06 -13.07
C LYS A 139 11.38 -1.51 -12.75
N GLY A 140 11.48 -0.20 -12.58
CA GLY A 140 12.71 0.43 -12.11
C GLY A 140 13.10 -0.06 -10.71
N ILE A 141 14.39 0.00 -10.40
CA ILE A 141 14.85 -0.17 -9.02
C ILE A 141 14.54 1.14 -8.29
N PRO A 142 13.71 1.10 -7.23
CA PRO A 142 13.40 2.31 -6.49
C PRO A 142 14.67 2.91 -5.86
N PRO A 143 14.80 4.24 -5.81
CA PRO A 143 15.92 4.88 -5.17
C PRO A 143 15.97 4.51 -3.68
N THR A 144 17.19 4.34 -3.16
CA THR A 144 17.40 3.98 -1.74
C THR A 144 18.43 4.88 -1.09
N VAL A 145 18.32 5.03 0.23
CA VAL A 145 19.35 5.65 1.06
C VAL A 145 19.75 4.76 2.21
N GLN A 146 21.02 4.89 2.66
CA GLN A 146 21.49 4.31 3.91
C GLN A 146 21.19 5.30 5.03
N ALA A 147 20.42 4.89 6.03
CA ALA A 147 20.04 5.76 7.14
C ALA A 147 20.28 5.07 8.49
N VAL A 148 20.64 5.85 9.49
CA VAL A 148 20.77 5.37 10.87
C VAL A 148 19.39 5.37 11.52
N LEU A 149 18.99 4.26 12.11
CA LEU A 149 17.68 4.10 12.75
C LEU A 149 17.63 4.85 14.09
N ALA A 150 16.67 5.77 14.21
CA ALA A 150 16.52 6.61 15.41
C ALA A 150 15.87 5.89 16.60
N LYS A 151 15.17 4.80 16.35
CA LYS A 151 14.48 3.97 17.37
C LYS A 151 14.43 2.52 16.90
N LYS A 152 14.60 1.59 17.82
CA LYS A 152 14.48 0.17 17.54
C LYS A 152 13.13 -0.19 16.90
N VAL A 153 13.18 -1.15 15.97
CA VAL A 153 12.01 -1.70 15.29
C VAL A 153 12.02 -3.21 15.43
N TYR A 154 11.01 -3.76 16.09
CA TYR A 154 10.84 -5.21 16.18
C TYR A 154 9.97 -5.72 15.02
N SER A 155 10.27 -6.90 14.51
CA SER A 155 9.46 -7.64 13.56
C SER A 155 9.26 -9.06 14.01
N GLY A 156 8.07 -9.61 13.78
CA GLY A 156 7.84 -11.04 13.98
C GLY A 156 8.42 -11.86 12.84
N LEU A 157 9.02 -12.99 13.15
CA LEU A 157 9.52 -13.93 12.14
C LEU A 157 8.39 -14.44 11.23
N GLY A 158 8.75 -14.80 10.01
CA GLY A 158 7.85 -15.45 9.06
C GLY A 158 7.15 -14.56 8.04
N SER A 159 7.32 -13.22 8.12
CA SER A 159 6.78 -12.28 7.13
C SER A 159 7.77 -11.15 6.88
N ASP A 160 7.92 -10.74 5.63
CA ASP A 160 8.64 -9.52 5.29
C ASP A 160 7.79 -8.32 5.77
N GLU A 161 8.33 -7.48 6.66
CA GLU A 161 7.59 -6.35 7.23
C GLU A 161 8.03 -5.03 6.59
N PHE A 162 7.05 -4.27 6.07
CA PHE A 162 7.25 -2.98 5.42
C PHE A 162 6.90 -1.85 6.39
N VAL A 163 7.93 -1.24 6.96
CA VAL A 163 7.82 -0.19 7.97
C VAL A 163 7.99 1.18 7.32
N ARG A 164 6.99 2.02 7.46
CA ARG A 164 7.07 3.41 7.01
C ARG A 164 7.99 4.20 7.91
N VAL A 165 8.87 4.99 7.32
CA VAL A 165 9.82 5.83 8.05
C VAL A 165 9.79 7.27 7.55
N ARG A 166 10.09 8.20 8.43
CA ARG A 166 10.48 9.56 8.07
C ARG A 166 11.98 9.64 8.00
N LEU A 167 12.48 10.38 7.04
CA LEU A 167 13.91 10.60 6.84
C LEU A 167 14.28 12.04 7.19
N GLY A 168 15.45 12.20 7.78
CA GLY A 168 16.03 13.50 8.06
C GLY A 168 17.50 13.49 7.73
N LYS A 169 17.97 14.48 6.96
CA LYS A 169 19.39 14.66 6.67
C LYS A 169 20.04 15.50 7.76
N VAL A 170 21.06 14.97 8.39
CA VAL A 170 21.88 15.67 9.39
C VAL A 170 23.34 15.66 8.96
N ALA A 171 24.21 16.39 9.64
CA ALA A 171 25.64 16.51 9.28
C ALA A 171 26.36 15.14 9.13
N LYS A 172 25.89 14.10 9.83
CA LYS A 172 26.48 12.74 9.80
C LYS A 172 25.81 11.78 8.81
N GLY A 173 24.83 12.23 8.02
CA GLY A 173 24.09 11.40 7.07
C GLY A 173 22.59 11.39 7.33
N TRP A 174 21.90 10.35 6.87
CA TRP A 174 20.45 10.20 7.01
C TRP A 174 20.08 9.52 8.32
N ILE A 175 18.99 9.99 8.93
CA ILE A 175 18.34 9.34 10.08
C ILE A 175 16.96 8.88 9.66
N ALA A 176 16.60 7.63 9.98
CA ALA A 176 15.30 7.05 9.75
C ALA A 176 14.51 6.93 11.07
N THR A 177 13.34 7.55 11.12
CA THR A 177 12.44 7.48 12.27
C THR A 177 11.17 6.71 11.90
N PRO A 178 10.89 5.54 12.54
CA PRO A 178 9.69 4.76 12.26
C PRO A 178 8.41 5.54 12.58
N VAL A 179 7.44 5.48 11.66
CA VAL A 179 6.10 6.05 11.85
C VAL A 179 5.16 5.00 12.47
N SER A 180 3.99 5.43 12.96
CA SER A 180 2.96 4.55 13.52
C SER A 180 2.62 3.38 12.57
N ARG A 181 2.51 2.16 13.13
CA ARG A 181 2.39 0.90 12.36
C ARG A 181 0.96 0.49 11.97
N GLY A 182 -0.06 1.27 12.24
CA GLY A 182 -1.44 0.90 11.89
C GLY A 182 -1.63 0.70 10.38
N ALA A 183 -2.21 -0.42 9.95
CA ALA A 183 -2.52 -0.71 8.55
C ALA A 183 -3.62 0.21 7.98
N GLY A 184 -4.53 0.68 8.84
CA GLY A 184 -5.62 1.59 8.49
C GLY A 184 -5.27 3.08 8.60
N VAL A 185 -4.03 3.44 8.96
CA VAL A 185 -3.62 4.84 9.16
C VAL A 185 -3.10 5.42 7.84
N THR A 186 -3.98 5.88 6.97
CA THR A 186 -3.66 6.49 5.67
C THR A 186 -2.63 7.61 5.79
N MET A 187 -2.79 8.50 6.76
CA MET A 187 -1.87 9.61 7.00
C MET A 187 -0.43 9.16 7.29
N SER A 188 -0.23 7.92 7.71
CA SER A 188 1.13 7.39 7.89
C SER A 188 1.88 7.15 6.58
N LEU A 189 1.17 6.89 5.46
CA LEU A 189 1.74 6.86 4.11
C LEU A 189 2.07 8.26 3.63
N VAL A 190 1.12 9.18 3.78
CA VAL A 190 1.31 10.59 3.36
C VAL A 190 2.50 11.24 4.07
N ARG A 191 2.73 10.88 5.34
CA ARG A 191 3.82 11.43 6.15
C ARG A 191 5.13 10.65 6.04
N ALA A 192 5.13 9.50 5.39
CA ALA A 192 6.34 8.70 5.22
C ALA A 192 7.18 9.24 4.07
N ASP A 193 8.47 9.25 4.28
CA ASP A 193 9.46 9.60 3.26
C ASP A 193 10.06 8.36 2.61
N GLY A 194 9.89 7.18 3.26
CA GLY A 194 10.39 5.92 2.73
C GLY A 194 9.85 4.69 3.45
N ILE A 195 10.21 3.54 2.91
CA ILE A 195 9.86 2.20 3.42
C ILE A 195 11.14 1.46 3.81
N LEU A 196 11.18 0.98 5.04
CA LEU A 196 12.16 0.02 5.53
C LEU A 196 11.58 -1.39 5.42
N CYS A 197 12.16 -2.25 4.60
CA CYS A 197 11.80 -3.66 4.54
C CYS A 197 12.64 -4.44 5.56
N ILE A 198 11.95 -5.16 6.47
CA ILE A 198 12.57 -6.08 7.41
C ILE A 198 12.29 -7.50 6.89
N PRO A 199 13.33 -8.26 6.47
CA PRO A 199 13.16 -9.60 5.93
C PRO A 199 12.51 -10.56 6.93
N ARG A 200 11.77 -11.54 6.44
CA ARG A 200 11.00 -12.54 7.22
C ARG A 200 11.79 -13.37 8.22
N PHE A 201 13.11 -13.43 8.09
CA PHE A 201 14.02 -14.15 8.99
C PHE A 201 14.81 -13.22 9.90
N HIS A 202 14.41 -11.96 10.00
CA HIS A 202 15.04 -10.94 10.82
C HIS A 202 14.06 -10.40 11.87
N GLU A 203 14.47 -10.36 13.14
CA GLU A 203 13.61 -9.91 14.24
C GLU A 203 13.50 -8.38 14.38
N GLY A 204 14.05 -7.65 13.43
CA GLY A 204 14.06 -6.18 13.40
C GLY A 204 15.45 -5.60 13.51
N TYR A 205 15.52 -4.30 13.79
CA TYR A 205 16.78 -3.55 13.87
C TYR A 205 16.84 -2.77 15.17
N GLN A 206 18.04 -2.62 15.74
CA GLN A 206 18.27 -1.84 16.94
C GLN A 206 18.41 -0.34 16.61
N GLU A 207 18.22 0.50 17.60
CA GLU A 207 18.56 1.92 17.53
C GLU A 207 20.06 2.08 17.20
N GLY A 208 20.37 2.99 16.29
CA GLY A 208 21.75 3.24 15.85
C GLY A 208 22.24 2.33 14.72
N GLU A 209 21.50 1.27 14.35
CA GLU A 209 21.86 0.44 13.20
C GLU A 209 21.62 1.18 11.88
N THR A 210 22.50 0.92 10.90
CA THR A 210 22.33 1.41 9.53
C THR A 210 21.42 0.48 8.75
N VAL A 211 20.38 1.06 8.15
CA VAL A 211 19.36 0.35 7.38
C VAL A 211 19.23 0.95 5.99
N THR A 212 18.81 0.12 5.03
CA THR A 212 18.48 0.58 3.68
C THR A 212 16.99 0.95 3.62
N VAL A 213 16.71 2.19 3.24
CA VAL A 213 15.35 2.72 3.11
C VAL A 213 15.06 2.98 1.63
N GLU A 214 13.99 2.40 1.12
CA GLU A 214 13.42 2.70 -0.20
C GLU A 214 12.66 4.04 -0.12
N LEU A 215 12.94 4.96 -1.04
CA LEU A 215 12.37 6.30 -1.03
C LEU A 215 10.97 6.32 -1.65
N LEU A 216 10.05 7.03 -1.00
CA LEU A 216 8.72 7.37 -1.52
C LEU A 216 8.66 8.77 -2.13
N ARG A 217 9.71 9.56 -1.93
CA ARG A 217 9.88 10.92 -2.43
C ARG A 217 11.24 11.06 -3.11
N SER A 218 11.40 12.06 -3.95
CA SER A 218 12.69 12.31 -4.57
C SER A 218 13.77 12.68 -3.52
N LEU A 219 15.01 12.33 -3.81
CA LEU A 219 16.13 12.66 -2.92
C LEU A 219 16.30 14.17 -2.78
N GLU A 220 16.05 14.92 -3.87
CA GLU A 220 16.12 16.38 -3.91
C GLU A 220 15.14 17.03 -2.94
N GLU A 221 13.87 16.60 -2.96
CA GLU A 221 12.85 17.08 -2.02
C GLU A 221 13.22 16.79 -0.55
N LEU A 222 13.82 15.62 -0.30
CA LEU A 222 14.25 15.25 1.05
C LEU A 222 15.45 16.06 1.53
N GLU A 223 16.37 16.43 0.64
CA GLU A 223 17.54 17.26 0.95
C GLU A 223 17.16 18.70 1.30
N GLU A 224 16.09 19.21 0.71
CA GLU A 224 15.56 20.56 1.00
C GLU A 224 14.66 20.60 2.25
N THR A 225 14.35 19.44 2.84
CA THR A 225 13.47 19.35 4.01
C THR A 225 14.20 19.76 5.29
N LEU A 226 13.68 20.75 6.00
CA LEU A 226 14.16 21.12 7.33
C LEU A 226 13.79 20.05 8.35
N VAL A 227 14.79 19.55 9.07
CA VAL A 227 14.61 18.55 10.13
C VAL A 227 14.70 19.23 11.48
N ALA A 228 13.60 19.26 12.20
CA ALA A 228 13.54 19.75 13.56
C ALA A 228 13.36 18.57 14.53
N ILE A 229 14.27 18.42 15.49
CA ILE A 229 14.24 17.36 16.50
C ILE A 229 14.19 18.04 17.88
N GLY A 230 13.07 17.88 18.56
CA GLY A 230 12.86 18.44 19.90
C GLY A 230 11.45 18.25 20.40
N SER A 231 11.20 18.55 21.67
CA SER A 231 9.86 18.63 22.25
C SER A 231 9.70 19.95 22.97
N HIS A 232 8.60 20.68 22.68
CA HIS A 232 8.17 21.89 23.40
C HIS A 232 9.26 22.97 23.61
N ASP A 233 9.91 23.38 22.54
CA ASP A 233 10.78 24.55 22.51
C ASP A 233 10.03 25.71 21.82
N LEU A 234 9.97 26.86 22.46
CA LEU A 234 9.34 28.07 21.91
C LEU A 234 9.84 28.44 20.51
N THR A 235 11.12 28.20 20.22
CA THR A 235 11.73 28.45 18.92
C THR A 235 11.15 27.51 17.85
N MET A 236 10.93 26.23 18.23
CA MET A 236 10.35 25.22 17.36
C MET A 236 8.87 25.50 17.09
N ASP A 237 8.12 25.93 18.09
CA ASP A 237 6.71 26.28 17.94
C ASP A 237 6.53 27.49 17.02
N VAL A 238 7.40 28.48 17.11
CA VAL A 238 7.42 29.65 16.21
C VAL A 238 7.79 29.26 14.76
N LEU A 239 8.81 28.42 14.57
CA LEU A 239 9.21 27.96 13.24
C LEU A 239 8.17 27.06 12.57
N SER A 240 7.39 26.31 13.35
CA SER A 240 6.33 25.41 12.82
C SER A 240 5.01 26.13 12.55
N SER A 241 4.85 27.37 12.98
CA SER A 241 3.66 28.21 12.79
C SER A 241 3.70 29.10 11.54
N HIS A 242 4.80 29.08 10.83
CA HIS A 242 5.03 29.75 9.54
C HIS A 242 5.30 28.72 8.43
#